data_572a6a420f7ff365456d33698caf05b1
#
_entry.id   572a6a420f7ff365456d33698caf05b1
#
_cell.length_a   1.000
_cell.length_b   1.000
_cell.length_c   1.000
_cell.angle_alpha   90.00
_cell.angle_beta   90.00
_cell.angle_gamma   90.00
#
_symmetry.space_group_name_H-M   'P 1'
#
loop_
_entity.id
_entity.type
_entity.pdbx_description
1 polymer ?
#
loop_
_entity_poly.entity_id
_entity_poly.type
_entity_poly.pdbx_seq_one_letter_code
_entity_poly.pdbx_strand_id
1 'polypeptide(L)'
;MVHQCVRQFGQKLVHRRGEDTIKESDGLKIHLSAIELVFLGVGRNLGAGLYIVVGAVAKYVAGPAIVICFLVAGLSSLLSRLCYVEFDARVPRSSSAYVCSYVTMGQLWAFIVGWNIILLFLIATACTARAWMYAFDSLIGDLISQALERTVPLHMPYFLATYADIFALGLVLLLAVLLALGVPESARVYRVFTGINILVLSFTIVSGFIKGDLHNWKLTNRDYTLTTAVFTYSLGPPGAGGFVPFDFEWVVQGAATCFYAFVGFAAITTTGKVVTPQRSISLFSLLMCFLAYFAVSAALTLTVPYYQIHHYSPLPEAFLHVGWGPARYVVAVGVLCALMSSLLGDMFPMSRLICTMAEDGLLFRALAKVCGHKEIPVMAIMSSGSLAGIMALLFEFSDIANLMAVASLLAYSMVSFSVLVLRYQPDQNLSKNEKMEEETEMEPVVEGSLLESEPEAGISNILKSLWFPTSTIPTWKSGQIVSGCAFLLVLLLTILSRILAQWPSQVFSGDPGLTTVAVLLLFITGVMVIIWRQPQSPSPLTFRVPALPVLPLVSIFLNIYLMMQMTSGTWALFGVWNVIGE
;
A
#
# COMPACT_ATOMS: atom_id res chain seq x y z
N MET A 1 -34.49 -15.35 -19.60
CA MET A 1 -33.30 -16.12 -19.14
C MET A 1 -32.10 -15.21 -18.88
N VAL A 2 -31.63 -14.43 -19.86
CA VAL A 2 -30.48 -13.50 -19.69
C VAL A 2 -30.73 -12.49 -18.56
N HIS A 3 -31.89 -11.86 -18.49
CA HIS A 3 -32.21 -10.87 -17.45
C HIS A 3 -32.24 -11.48 -16.03
N GLN A 4 -32.63 -12.74 -15.88
CA GLN A 4 -32.59 -13.46 -14.61
C GLN A 4 -31.15 -13.83 -14.23
N CYS A 5 -30.32 -14.26 -15.19
CA CYS A 5 -28.91 -14.50 -14.96
C CYS A 5 -28.16 -13.23 -14.55
N VAL A 6 -28.40 -12.10 -15.22
CA VAL A 6 -27.81 -10.81 -14.88
C VAL A 6 -28.26 -10.34 -13.49
N ARG A 7 -29.53 -10.52 -13.14
CA ARG A 7 -30.08 -10.17 -11.81
C ARG A 7 -29.47 -11.07 -10.71
N GLN A 8 -29.39 -12.39 -10.95
CA GLN A 8 -28.76 -13.32 -10.01
C GLN A 8 -27.25 -13.06 -9.86
N PHE A 9 -26.57 -12.73 -10.95
CA PHE A 9 -25.18 -12.32 -10.93
C PHE A 9 -25.00 -11.02 -10.14
N GLY A 10 -25.83 -10.01 -10.40
CA GLY A 10 -25.81 -8.77 -9.63
C GLY A 10 -26.08 -8.96 -8.13
N GLN A 11 -27.02 -9.87 -7.79
CA GLN A 11 -27.28 -10.21 -6.38
C GLN A 11 -26.10 -10.93 -5.71
N LYS A 12 -25.40 -11.81 -6.43
CA LYS A 12 -24.16 -12.44 -5.93
C LYS A 12 -23.05 -11.43 -5.72
N LEU A 13 -22.85 -10.48 -6.62
CA LEU A 13 -21.82 -9.44 -6.51
C LEU A 13 -21.97 -8.54 -5.28
N VAL A 14 -23.23 -8.29 -4.88
CA VAL A 14 -23.58 -7.47 -3.69
C VAL A 14 -23.75 -8.33 -2.43
N HIS A 15 -23.63 -9.65 -2.53
CA HIS A 15 -23.76 -10.55 -1.39
C HIS A 15 -22.77 -10.21 -0.29
N ARG A 16 -23.27 -9.96 0.91
CA ARG A 16 -22.47 -9.67 2.12
C ARG A 16 -22.38 -10.90 3.00
N ARG A 17 -21.23 -11.13 3.59
CA ARG A 17 -21.04 -12.19 4.58
C ARG A 17 -21.63 -11.75 5.92
N GLY A 18 -22.50 -12.59 6.52
CA GLY A 18 -23.03 -12.32 7.86
C GLY A 18 -21.91 -12.35 8.91
N GLU A 19 -21.95 -11.46 9.89
CA GLU A 19 -20.97 -11.43 11.00
C GLU A 19 -20.94 -12.76 11.78
N ASP A 20 -22.06 -13.46 11.87
CA ASP A 20 -22.18 -14.75 12.56
C ASP A 20 -21.49 -15.92 11.83
N THR A 21 -21.25 -15.77 10.53
CA THR A 21 -20.54 -16.77 9.71
C THR A 21 -19.04 -16.58 9.68
N ILE A 22 -18.53 -15.51 10.30
CA ILE A 22 -17.10 -15.39 10.58
C ILE A 22 -16.81 -16.44 11.65
N LYS A 23 -16.51 -17.67 11.19
CA LYS A 23 -15.95 -18.70 12.06
C LYS A 23 -14.77 -18.04 12.76
N GLU A 24 -14.77 -18.05 14.08
CA GLU A 24 -13.49 -17.94 14.77
C GLU A 24 -12.63 -19.00 14.12
N SER A 25 -11.80 -18.60 13.16
CA SER A 25 -10.77 -19.49 12.69
C SER A 25 -9.92 -19.73 13.93
N ASP A 26 -10.13 -20.87 14.57
CA ASP A 26 -9.34 -21.39 15.69
C ASP A 26 -7.89 -21.65 15.26
N GLY A 27 -7.60 -21.34 13.99
CA GLY A 27 -6.30 -21.42 13.39
C GLY A 27 -5.32 -20.50 14.08
N LEU A 28 -4.44 -21.08 14.86
CA LEU A 28 -3.31 -20.48 15.56
C LEU A 28 -3.67 -19.19 16.29
N LYS A 29 -4.11 -19.33 17.54
CA LYS A 29 -4.08 -18.27 18.55
C LYS A 29 -2.62 -17.93 18.88
N ILE A 30 -1.91 -17.30 17.95
CA ILE A 30 -0.61 -16.73 18.25
C ILE A 30 -0.91 -15.49 19.07
N HIS A 31 -0.83 -15.61 20.39
CA HIS A 31 -0.86 -14.47 21.30
C HIS A 31 0.46 -13.71 21.15
N LEU A 32 0.51 -12.80 20.17
CA LEU A 32 1.63 -11.89 20.03
C LEU A 32 1.49 -10.77 21.07
N SER A 33 2.55 -10.51 21.80
CA SER A 33 2.63 -9.34 22.68
C SER A 33 2.64 -8.03 21.86
N ALA A 34 2.28 -6.91 22.49
CA ALA A 34 2.32 -5.60 21.83
C ALA A 34 3.70 -5.29 21.24
N ILE A 35 4.76 -5.67 21.94
CA ILE A 35 6.15 -5.48 21.50
C ILE A 35 6.44 -6.32 20.25
N GLU A 36 6.00 -7.57 20.21
CA GLU A 36 6.19 -8.47 19.05
C GLU A 36 5.51 -7.93 17.80
N LEU A 37 4.34 -7.30 17.94
CA LEU A 37 3.65 -6.66 16.83
C LEU A 37 4.35 -5.39 16.33
N VAL A 38 4.93 -4.60 17.23
CA VAL A 38 5.77 -3.46 16.83
C VAL A 38 6.98 -3.98 16.05
N PHE A 39 7.68 -4.99 16.55
CA PHE A 39 8.80 -5.61 15.84
C PHE A 39 8.38 -6.16 14.48
N LEU A 40 7.21 -6.81 14.39
CA LEU A 40 6.67 -7.30 13.12
C LEU A 40 6.43 -6.17 12.13
N GLY A 41 5.78 -5.09 12.56
CA GLY A 41 5.50 -3.94 11.71
C GLY A 41 6.75 -3.20 11.28
N VAL A 42 7.67 -2.96 12.20
CA VAL A 42 8.93 -2.26 11.93
C VAL A 42 9.85 -3.11 11.06
N GLY A 43 10.06 -4.40 11.39
CA GLY A 43 10.97 -5.27 10.66
C GLY A 43 10.53 -5.53 9.22
N ARG A 44 9.22 -5.52 8.97
CA ARG A 44 8.71 -5.62 7.61
C ARG A 44 8.87 -4.34 6.80
N ASN A 45 8.57 -3.18 7.38
CA ASN A 45 8.68 -1.91 6.69
C ASN A 45 10.14 -1.53 6.43
N LEU A 46 11.05 -1.73 7.39
CA LEU A 46 12.47 -1.40 7.26
C LEU A 46 13.23 -2.48 6.45
N GLY A 47 12.76 -2.75 5.24
CA GLY A 47 13.32 -3.71 4.29
C GLY A 47 13.84 -3.04 3.01
N ALA A 48 13.47 -3.58 1.86
CA ALA A 48 13.94 -3.13 0.54
C ALA A 48 13.69 -1.65 0.27
N GLY A 49 12.60 -1.09 0.80
CA GLY A 49 12.29 0.35 0.70
C GLY A 49 13.38 1.25 1.26
N LEU A 50 14.00 0.83 2.37
CA LEU A 50 15.07 1.59 2.99
C LEU A 50 16.43 1.35 2.33
N TYR A 51 16.70 0.12 1.94
CA TYR A 51 18.04 -0.29 1.54
C TYR A 51 18.32 -0.13 0.05
N ILE A 52 17.29 -0.05 -0.80
CA ILE A 52 17.45 0.12 -2.25
C ILE A 52 16.73 1.36 -2.77
N VAL A 53 15.44 1.52 -2.44
CA VAL A 53 14.66 2.65 -2.98
C VAL A 53 15.26 3.99 -2.58
N VAL A 54 15.79 4.11 -1.36
CA VAL A 54 16.51 5.32 -0.93
C VAL A 54 17.67 5.66 -1.87
N GLY A 55 18.48 4.69 -2.25
CA GLY A 55 19.60 4.91 -3.16
C GLY A 55 19.17 5.27 -4.58
N ALA A 56 18.21 4.52 -5.11
CA ALA A 56 17.69 4.72 -6.46
C ALA A 56 17.03 6.10 -6.63
N VAL A 57 16.14 6.47 -5.72
CA VAL A 57 15.44 7.76 -5.77
C VAL A 57 16.41 8.93 -5.51
N ALA A 58 17.35 8.80 -4.58
CA ALA A 58 18.37 9.82 -4.32
C ALA A 58 19.25 10.06 -5.55
N LYS A 59 19.66 8.99 -6.25
CA LYS A 59 20.59 9.10 -7.39
C LYS A 59 19.95 9.66 -8.65
N TYR A 60 18.74 9.19 -8.99
CA TYR A 60 18.16 9.39 -10.33
C TYR A 60 16.94 10.31 -10.36
N VAL A 61 16.30 10.55 -9.21
CA VAL A 61 14.99 11.21 -9.19
C VAL A 61 14.97 12.50 -8.37
N ALA A 62 15.40 12.46 -7.12
CA ALA A 62 15.19 13.58 -6.21
C ALA A 62 16.47 14.21 -5.65
N GLY A 63 17.61 13.54 -5.76
CA GLY A 63 18.83 14.00 -5.11
C GLY A 63 18.69 14.10 -3.59
N PRO A 64 19.26 15.14 -2.95
CA PRO A 64 19.07 15.39 -1.52
C PRO A 64 17.60 15.62 -1.11
N ALA A 65 16.73 16.06 -2.04
CA ALA A 65 15.31 16.27 -1.80
C ALA A 65 14.50 14.96 -1.53
N ILE A 66 15.15 13.80 -1.60
CA ILE A 66 14.54 12.51 -1.18
C ILE A 66 13.95 12.58 0.24
N VAL A 67 14.51 13.40 1.10
CA VAL A 67 13.99 13.66 2.45
C VAL A 67 12.53 14.19 2.37
N ILE A 68 12.26 15.09 1.41
CA ILE A 68 10.91 15.61 1.14
C ILE A 68 10.03 14.51 0.54
N CYS A 69 10.58 13.66 -0.35
CA CYS A 69 9.84 12.53 -0.92
C CYS A 69 9.30 11.60 0.17
N PHE A 70 10.13 11.24 1.15
CA PHE A 70 9.70 10.42 2.29
C PHE A 70 8.72 11.15 3.21
N LEU A 71 8.83 12.46 3.37
CA LEU A 71 7.88 13.25 4.14
C LEU A 71 6.48 13.21 3.49
N VAL A 72 6.40 13.45 2.18
CA VAL A 72 5.13 13.42 1.44
C VAL A 72 4.53 12.02 1.43
N ALA A 73 5.33 10.99 1.13
CA ALA A 73 4.89 9.59 1.13
C ALA A 73 4.42 9.15 2.53
N GLY A 74 5.16 9.51 3.58
CA GLY A 74 4.81 9.21 4.96
C GLY A 74 3.53 9.89 5.42
N LEU A 75 3.31 11.15 5.05
CA LEU A 75 2.09 11.88 5.35
C LEU A 75 0.87 11.24 4.66
N SER A 76 0.97 10.91 3.38
CA SER A 76 -0.08 10.21 2.63
C SER A 76 -0.39 8.85 3.25
N SER A 77 0.65 8.09 3.64
CA SER A 77 0.51 6.80 4.32
C SER A 77 -0.17 6.95 5.69
N LEU A 78 0.16 7.99 6.47
CA LEU A 78 -0.47 8.27 7.75
C LEU A 78 -1.97 8.54 7.62
N LEU A 79 -2.37 9.38 6.65
CA LEU A 79 -3.78 9.67 6.39
C LEU A 79 -4.55 8.40 6.00
N SER A 80 -3.99 7.60 5.10
CA SER A 80 -4.56 6.31 4.70
C SER A 80 -4.67 5.35 5.90
N ARG A 81 -3.66 5.33 6.77
CA ARG A 81 -3.65 4.48 7.97
C ARG A 81 -4.74 4.84 8.96
N LEU A 82 -5.03 6.12 9.16
CA LEU A 82 -6.15 6.55 10.00
C LEU A 82 -7.48 5.99 9.50
N CYS A 83 -7.70 5.98 8.18
CA CYS A 83 -8.87 5.34 7.57
C CYS A 83 -8.90 3.83 7.81
N TYR A 84 -7.76 3.14 7.66
CA TYR A 84 -7.66 1.71 7.95
C TYR A 84 -8.01 1.37 9.40
N VAL A 85 -7.56 2.18 10.36
CA VAL A 85 -7.85 1.96 11.79
C VAL A 85 -9.35 2.05 12.10
N GLU A 86 -10.08 2.99 11.46
CA GLU A 86 -11.55 3.03 11.60
C GLU A 86 -12.20 1.83 10.91
N PHE A 87 -11.69 1.44 9.72
CA PHE A 87 -12.21 0.31 8.98
C PHE A 87 -12.09 -1.00 9.76
N ASP A 88 -10.92 -1.25 10.35
CA ASP A 88 -10.66 -2.42 11.20
C ASP A 88 -11.51 -2.40 12.50
N ALA A 89 -11.82 -1.21 13.03
CA ALA A 89 -12.66 -1.07 14.22
C ALA A 89 -14.13 -1.45 14.01
N ARG A 90 -14.60 -1.48 12.75
CA ARG A 90 -16.00 -1.83 12.42
C ARG A 90 -16.29 -3.32 12.47
N VAL A 91 -15.29 -4.16 12.21
CA VAL A 91 -15.43 -5.62 12.23
C VAL A 91 -14.41 -6.20 13.21
N PRO A 92 -14.71 -6.18 14.53
CA PRO A 92 -13.72 -6.49 15.57
C PRO A 92 -13.24 -7.95 15.56
N ARG A 93 -13.94 -8.85 14.86
CA ARG A 93 -13.55 -10.25 14.71
C ARG A 93 -12.60 -10.53 13.54
N SER A 94 -12.35 -9.54 12.69
CA SER A 94 -11.48 -9.67 11.54
C SER A 94 -10.49 -8.52 11.49
N SER A 95 -9.22 -8.83 11.32
CA SER A 95 -8.17 -7.83 11.14
C SER A 95 -7.73 -7.65 9.69
N SER A 96 -8.36 -8.35 8.74
CA SER A 96 -8.02 -8.25 7.31
C SER A 96 -8.93 -7.26 6.59
N ALA A 97 -8.34 -6.33 5.83
CA ALA A 97 -9.10 -5.40 4.98
C ALA A 97 -9.99 -6.14 3.97
N TYR A 98 -9.58 -7.33 3.52
CA TYR A 98 -10.39 -8.20 2.67
C TYR A 98 -11.69 -8.63 3.35
N VAL A 99 -11.60 -9.24 4.55
CA VAL A 99 -12.78 -9.74 5.27
C VAL A 99 -13.68 -8.58 5.70
N CYS A 100 -13.08 -7.47 6.15
CA CYS A 100 -13.83 -6.27 6.48
C CYS A 100 -14.61 -5.74 5.26
N SER A 101 -14.00 -5.73 4.08
CA SER A 101 -14.66 -5.34 2.82
C SER A 101 -15.79 -6.31 2.46
N TYR A 102 -15.62 -7.61 2.71
CA TYR A 102 -16.64 -8.61 2.39
C TYR A 102 -17.89 -8.46 3.24
N VAL A 103 -17.72 -8.19 4.52
CA VAL A 103 -18.85 -7.96 5.44
C VAL A 103 -19.56 -6.64 5.15
N THR A 104 -18.80 -5.59 4.85
CA THR A 104 -19.33 -4.23 4.79
C THR A 104 -19.83 -3.81 3.39
N MET A 105 -19.01 -4.08 2.36
CA MET A 105 -19.27 -3.57 1.00
C MET A 105 -19.76 -4.66 0.03
N GLY A 106 -19.48 -5.92 0.32
CA GLY A 106 -19.91 -7.07 -0.47
C GLY A 106 -18.79 -7.77 -1.24
N GLN A 107 -19.16 -8.86 -1.91
CA GLN A 107 -18.25 -9.83 -2.51
C GLN A 107 -17.33 -9.25 -3.59
N LEU A 108 -17.88 -8.46 -4.52
CA LEU A 108 -17.08 -7.85 -5.60
C LEU A 108 -16.01 -6.91 -5.06
N TRP A 109 -16.39 -6.03 -4.14
CA TRP A 109 -15.47 -5.08 -3.53
C TRP A 109 -14.36 -5.79 -2.75
N ALA A 110 -14.74 -6.83 -1.99
CA ALA A 110 -13.79 -7.66 -1.27
C ALA A 110 -12.81 -8.36 -2.21
N PHE A 111 -13.29 -8.90 -3.34
CA PHE A 111 -12.44 -9.52 -4.34
C PHE A 111 -11.39 -8.55 -4.89
N ILE A 112 -11.82 -7.35 -5.31
CA ILE A 112 -10.88 -6.34 -5.85
C ILE A 112 -9.85 -5.95 -4.80
N VAL A 113 -10.26 -5.67 -3.56
CA VAL A 113 -9.34 -5.34 -2.45
C VAL A 113 -8.39 -6.50 -2.17
N GLY A 114 -8.90 -7.73 -2.04
CA GLY A 114 -8.09 -8.92 -1.76
C GLY A 114 -7.09 -9.23 -2.88
N TRP A 115 -7.52 -9.14 -4.15
CA TRP A 115 -6.69 -9.38 -5.32
C TRP A 115 -5.52 -8.40 -5.42
N ASN A 116 -5.78 -7.12 -5.14
CA ASN A 116 -4.72 -6.11 -5.09
C ASN A 116 -3.78 -6.27 -3.89
N ILE A 117 -4.28 -6.74 -2.73
CA ILE A 117 -3.42 -7.05 -1.57
C ILE A 117 -2.55 -8.29 -1.86
N ILE A 118 -3.05 -9.30 -2.58
CA ILE A 118 -2.23 -10.43 -3.03
C ILE A 118 -1.10 -9.94 -3.95
N LEU A 119 -1.42 -9.11 -4.94
CA LEU A 119 -0.41 -8.51 -5.81
C LEU A 119 0.68 -7.78 -4.99
N LEU A 120 0.25 -6.98 -4.02
CA LEU A 120 1.13 -6.23 -3.15
C LEU A 120 2.13 -7.15 -2.40
N PHE A 121 1.67 -8.27 -1.86
CA PHE A 121 2.54 -9.22 -1.17
C PHE A 121 3.46 -9.99 -2.14
N LEU A 122 2.96 -10.38 -3.31
CA LEU A 122 3.75 -11.03 -4.35
C LEU A 122 4.93 -10.16 -4.79
N ILE A 123 4.63 -8.89 -5.08
CA ILE A 123 5.64 -7.91 -5.50
C ILE A 123 6.61 -7.62 -4.36
N ALA A 124 6.12 -7.43 -3.13
CA ALA A 124 6.97 -7.20 -1.98
C ALA A 124 7.98 -8.34 -1.79
N THR A 125 7.52 -9.58 -1.91
CA THR A 125 8.39 -10.77 -1.84
C THR A 125 9.42 -10.76 -2.99
N ALA A 126 9.00 -10.50 -4.22
CA ALA A 126 9.88 -10.47 -5.39
C ALA A 126 10.95 -9.36 -5.29
N CYS A 127 10.53 -8.14 -4.94
CA CYS A 127 11.42 -7.00 -4.73
C CYS A 127 12.44 -7.28 -3.62
N THR A 128 11.97 -7.81 -2.50
CA THR A 128 12.85 -8.07 -1.34
C THR A 128 13.86 -9.19 -1.65
N ALA A 129 13.48 -10.19 -2.44
CA ALA A 129 14.38 -11.25 -2.88
C ALA A 129 15.48 -10.70 -3.81
N ARG A 130 15.14 -9.85 -4.78
CA ARG A 130 16.12 -9.17 -5.63
C ARG A 130 17.00 -8.22 -4.83
N ALA A 131 16.40 -7.48 -3.90
CA ALA A 131 17.14 -6.61 -2.98
C ALA A 131 18.20 -7.39 -2.20
N TRP A 132 17.82 -8.56 -1.68
CA TRP A 132 18.73 -9.43 -0.96
C TRP A 132 19.88 -9.92 -1.85
N MET A 133 19.57 -10.29 -3.09
CA MET A 133 20.56 -10.71 -4.06
C MET A 133 21.56 -9.58 -4.38
N TYR A 134 21.09 -8.37 -4.66
CA TYR A 134 21.94 -7.22 -4.91
C TYR A 134 22.85 -6.88 -3.70
N ALA A 135 22.31 -6.95 -2.48
CA ALA A 135 23.09 -6.70 -1.28
C ALA A 135 24.17 -7.77 -1.06
N PHE A 136 23.85 -9.03 -1.36
CA PHE A 136 24.80 -10.13 -1.28
C PHE A 136 25.89 -10.04 -2.36
N ASP A 137 25.50 -9.78 -3.60
CA ASP A 137 26.42 -9.67 -4.74
C ASP A 137 27.40 -8.52 -4.57
N SER A 138 26.93 -7.37 -4.07
CA SER A 138 27.81 -6.23 -3.72
C SER A 138 28.89 -6.60 -2.70
N LEU A 139 28.66 -7.54 -1.77
CA LEU A 139 29.67 -8.02 -0.82
C LEU A 139 30.82 -8.81 -1.48
N ILE A 140 30.50 -9.56 -2.54
CA ILE A 140 31.46 -10.39 -3.26
C ILE A 140 32.04 -9.70 -4.49
N GLY A 141 31.71 -8.41 -4.73
CA GLY A 141 32.25 -7.59 -5.81
C GLY A 141 31.54 -7.75 -7.13
N ASP A 142 30.22 -7.90 -7.12
CA ASP A 142 29.29 -7.98 -8.28
C ASP A 142 29.62 -9.13 -9.25
N LEU A 143 30.16 -10.24 -8.71
CA LEU A 143 30.58 -11.39 -9.51
C LEU A 143 29.39 -12.20 -10.04
N ILE A 144 28.30 -12.26 -9.26
CA ILE A 144 27.11 -13.06 -9.64
C ILE A 144 26.34 -12.36 -10.75
N SER A 145 26.09 -11.08 -10.64
CA SER A 145 25.39 -10.29 -11.66
C SER A 145 26.15 -10.32 -13.00
N GLN A 146 27.47 -10.12 -12.97
CA GLN A 146 28.32 -10.22 -14.16
C GLN A 146 28.31 -11.62 -14.78
N ALA A 147 28.28 -12.69 -13.97
CA ALA A 147 28.19 -14.05 -14.45
C ALA A 147 26.81 -14.32 -15.09
N LEU A 148 25.72 -13.85 -14.46
CA LEU A 148 24.36 -14.03 -14.96
C LEU A 148 24.10 -13.25 -16.26
N GLU A 149 24.59 -12.02 -16.36
CA GLU A 149 24.52 -11.22 -17.59
C GLU A 149 25.18 -11.91 -18.79
N ARG A 150 26.30 -12.64 -18.54
CA ARG A 150 26.99 -13.40 -19.58
C ARG A 150 26.32 -14.73 -19.94
N THR A 151 25.66 -15.37 -18.94
CA THR A 151 25.17 -16.75 -19.09
C THR A 151 23.72 -16.81 -19.49
N VAL A 152 22.87 -15.93 -18.97
CA VAL A 152 21.41 -15.94 -19.17
C VAL A 152 20.88 -14.52 -19.41
N PRO A 153 21.35 -13.82 -20.46
CA PRO A 153 20.82 -12.49 -20.80
C PRO A 153 19.40 -12.60 -21.31
N LEU A 154 18.51 -11.72 -20.84
CA LEU A 154 17.15 -11.60 -21.35
C LEU A 154 17.12 -10.49 -22.42
N HIS A 155 16.96 -10.90 -23.69
CA HIS A 155 16.98 -10.00 -24.84
C HIS A 155 15.60 -9.39 -25.17
N MET A 156 14.72 -9.25 -24.19
CA MET A 156 13.40 -8.67 -24.41
C MET A 156 13.40 -7.19 -24.05
N PRO A 157 13.04 -6.28 -25.00
CA PRO A 157 13.02 -4.86 -24.71
C PRO A 157 11.83 -4.47 -23.82
N TYR A 158 12.08 -3.58 -22.87
CA TYR A 158 11.14 -2.75 -22.11
C TYR A 158 10.40 -3.33 -20.91
N PHE A 159 10.23 -4.65 -20.74
CA PHE A 159 9.43 -5.22 -19.65
C PHE A 159 10.16 -6.23 -18.78
N LEU A 160 11.31 -6.74 -19.20
CA LEU A 160 12.06 -7.73 -18.46
C LEU A 160 13.41 -7.19 -18.02
N ALA A 161 13.92 -7.78 -16.95
CA ALA A 161 15.26 -7.50 -16.44
C ALA A 161 16.33 -7.81 -17.49
N THR A 162 17.52 -7.22 -17.34
CA THR A 162 18.66 -7.46 -18.23
C THR A 162 19.14 -8.91 -18.19
N TYR A 163 18.96 -9.58 -17.05
CA TYR A 163 19.28 -11.00 -16.86
C TYR A 163 18.26 -11.70 -15.94
N ALA A 164 18.14 -13.02 -16.08
CA ALA A 164 17.29 -13.83 -15.21
C ALA A 164 17.97 -14.08 -13.86
N ASP A 165 17.35 -13.60 -12.78
CA ASP A 165 17.88 -13.76 -11.42
C ASP A 165 17.48 -15.10 -10.80
N ILE A 166 18.22 -16.16 -11.17
CA ILE A 166 17.99 -17.54 -10.71
C ILE A 166 18.21 -17.65 -9.18
N PHE A 167 19.11 -16.85 -8.60
CA PHE A 167 19.39 -16.89 -7.17
C PHE A 167 18.23 -16.28 -6.36
N ALA A 168 17.62 -15.21 -6.84
CA ALA A 168 16.41 -14.65 -6.21
C ALA A 168 15.26 -15.66 -6.26
N LEU A 169 15.04 -16.34 -7.39
CA LEU A 169 14.07 -17.42 -7.50
C LEU A 169 14.37 -18.54 -6.49
N GLY A 170 15.62 -19.01 -6.44
CA GLY A 170 16.06 -20.06 -5.52
C GLY A 170 15.84 -19.70 -4.05
N LEU A 171 16.12 -18.45 -3.68
CA LEU A 171 15.90 -17.93 -2.33
C LEU A 171 14.42 -17.98 -1.94
N VAL A 172 13.53 -17.48 -2.81
CA VAL A 172 12.08 -17.47 -2.56
C VAL A 172 11.54 -18.89 -2.44
N LEU A 173 11.94 -19.80 -3.33
CA LEU A 173 11.51 -21.21 -3.29
C LEU A 173 12.03 -21.93 -2.04
N LEU A 174 13.28 -21.69 -1.64
CA LEU A 174 13.85 -22.23 -0.41
C LEU A 174 13.01 -21.79 0.80
N LEU A 175 12.71 -20.50 0.90
CA LEU A 175 11.89 -19.96 1.99
C LEU A 175 10.45 -20.50 1.95
N ALA A 176 9.86 -20.65 0.76
CA ALA A 176 8.53 -21.25 0.61
C ALA A 176 8.50 -22.70 1.14
N VAL A 177 9.51 -23.49 0.82
CA VAL A 177 9.65 -24.86 1.35
C VAL A 177 9.83 -24.86 2.87
N LEU A 178 10.70 -23.98 3.40
CA LEU A 178 10.90 -23.87 4.86
C LEU A 178 9.62 -23.45 5.58
N LEU A 179 8.85 -22.52 5.02
CA LEU A 179 7.55 -22.13 5.54
C LEU A 179 6.53 -23.29 5.48
N ALA A 180 6.49 -24.03 4.39
CA ALA A 180 5.60 -25.18 4.22
C ALA A 180 5.92 -26.33 5.20
N LEU A 181 7.19 -26.49 5.56
CA LEU A 181 7.63 -27.46 6.58
C LEU A 181 7.31 -27.02 8.02
N GLY A 182 6.78 -25.81 8.20
CA GLY A 182 6.42 -25.30 9.52
C GLY A 182 7.62 -24.95 10.42
N VAL A 183 8.78 -24.74 9.86
CA VAL A 183 10.02 -24.40 10.57
C VAL A 183 10.00 -23.02 11.23
N PRO A 184 9.28 -22.02 10.75
CA PRO A 184 9.41 -20.69 11.31
C PRO A 184 8.46 -20.37 12.45
N GLU A 185 8.28 -21.23 13.38
CA GLU A 185 7.77 -20.80 14.69
C GLU A 185 8.72 -19.82 15.38
N SER A 186 9.66 -19.26 14.68
CA SER A 186 10.56 -18.39 15.37
C SER A 186 10.18 -16.92 15.16
N ALA A 187 9.08 -16.49 15.81
CA ALA A 187 8.99 -15.11 16.29
C ALA A 187 10.33 -14.67 16.94
N ARG A 188 11.13 -15.61 17.42
CA ARG A 188 12.50 -15.41 17.90
C ARG A 188 13.47 -15.02 16.78
N VAL A 189 13.53 -15.76 15.67
CA VAL A 189 14.43 -15.43 14.54
C VAL A 189 14.05 -14.09 13.95
N TYR A 190 12.76 -13.86 13.78
CA TYR A 190 12.25 -12.58 13.30
C TYR A 190 12.65 -11.42 14.22
N ARG A 191 12.50 -11.57 15.54
CA ARG A 191 12.91 -10.56 16.53
C ARG A 191 14.41 -10.30 16.51
N VAL A 192 15.22 -11.33 16.38
CA VAL A 192 16.69 -11.19 16.31
C VAL A 192 17.09 -10.43 15.06
N PHE A 193 16.56 -10.80 13.89
CA PHE A 193 16.87 -10.11 12.64
C PHE A 193 16.39 -8.65 12.65
N THR A 194 15.20 -8.37 13.15
CA THR A 194 14.70 -7.00 13.29
C THR A 194 15.50 -6.21 14.32
N GLY A 195 15.93 -6.84 15.41
CA GLY A 195 16.81 -6.21 16.40
C GLY A 195 18.17 -5.82 15.81
N ILE A 196 18.79 -6.71 15.05
CA ILE A 196 20.04 -6.44 14.31
C ILE A 196 19.83 -5.28 13.33
N ASN A 197 18.71 -5.29 12.59
CA ASN A 197 18.36 -4.24 11.66
C ASN A 197 18.29 -2.87 12.35
N ILE A 198 17.56 -2.75 13.46
CA ILE A 198 17.40 -1.50 14.21
C ILE A 198 18.77 -1.00 14.72
N LEU A 199 19.62 -1.90 15.22
CA LEU A 199 20.98 -1.55 15.68
C LEU A 199 21.83 -1.02 14.54
N VAL A 200 21.84 -1.69 13.39
CA VAL A 200 22.61 -1.27 12.21
C VAL A 200 22.08 0.05 11.65
N LEU A 201 20.78 0.25 11.62
CA LEU A 201 20.19 1.52 11.20
C LEU A 201 20.56 2.66 12.13
N SER A 202 20.47 2.44 13.45
CA SER A 202 20.90 3.43 14.44
C SER A 202 22.38 3.79 14.28
N PHE A 203 23.23 2.79 14.05
CA PHE A 203 24.64 3.00 13.74
C PHE A 203 24.82 3.82 12.46
N THR A 204 24.11 3.48 11.39
CA THR A 204 24.18 4.19 10.10
C THR A 204 23.74 5.65 10.23
N ILE A 205 22.64 5.91 10.96
CA ILE A 205 22.14 7.26 11.19
C ILE A 205 23.17 8.08 11.97
N VAL A 206 23.63 7.58 13.11
CA VAL A 206 24.57 8.29 13.98
C VAL A 206 25.89 8.58 13.24
N SER A 207 26.46 7.56 12.58
CA SER A 207 27.70 7.72 11.82
C SER A 207 27.54 8.66 10.63
N GLY A 208 26.38 8.61 9.93
CA GLY A 208 26.08 9.50 8.82
C GLY A 208 25.97 10.97 9.23
N PHE A 209 25.38 11.27 10.39
CA PHE A 209 25.36 12.65 10.90
C PHE A 209 26.72 13.12 11.44
N ILE A 210 27.55 12.24 12.00
CA ILE A 210 28.91 12.60 12.46
C ILE A 210 29.84 12.87 11.29
N LYS A 211 29.75 12.09 10.22
CA LYS A 211 30.63 12.16 9.04
C LYS A 211 30.04 12.90 7.86
N GLY A 212 28.76 13.28 7.95
CA GLY A 212 28.06 14.00 6.91
C GLY A 212 28.63 15.40 6.70
N ASP A 213 28.64 15.81 5.42
CA ASP A 213 29.05 17.16 5.00
C ASP A 213 27.82 17.88 4.40
N LEU A 214 27.48 19.05 4.95
CA LEU A 214 26.41 19.92 4.44
C LEU A 214 26.70 20.43 3.02
N HIS A 215 27.97 20.37 2.57
CA HIS A 215 28.31 20.69 1.19
C HIS A 215 27.61 19.77 0.19
N ASN A 216 27.38 18.51 0.54
CA ASN A 216 26.66 17.54 -0.30
C ASN A 216 25.21 17.94 -0.61
N TRP A 217 24.63 18.86 0.15
CA TRP A 217 23.31 19.44 -0.12
C TRP A 217 23.36 20.75 -0.93
N LYS A 218 24.57 21.27 -1.20
CA LYS A 218 24.82 22.52 -1.91
C LYS A 218 25.72 22.32 -3.14
N LEU A 219 25.77 21.09 -3.67
CA LEU A 219 26.60 20.74 -4.82
C LEU A 219 26.29 21.61 -6.03
N THR A 220 27.34 21.96 -6.77
CA THR A 220 27.28 22.76 -7.98
C THR A 220 27.70 21.95 -9.20
N ASN A 221 27.38 22.42 -10.40
CA ASN A 221 27.83 21.79 -11.64
C ASN A 221 29.37 21.68 -11.76
N ARG A 222 30.12 22.55 -11.05
CA ARG A 222 31.57 22.45 -11.00
C ARG A 222 32.05 21.21 -10.25
N ASP A 223 31.40 20.88 -9.13
CA ASP A 223 31.74 19.71 -8.31
C ASP A 223 31.49 18.43 -9.12
N TYR A 224 30.42 18.40 -9.90
CA TYR A 224 30.13 17.29 -10.82
C TYR A 224 31.17 17.16 -11.92
N THR A 225 31.57 18.25 -12.60
CA THR A 225 32.57 18.21 -13.68
C THR A 225 33.95 17.80 -13.17
N LEU A 226 34.34 18.23 -11.96
CA LEU A 226 35.59 17.78 -11.32
C LEU A 226 35.57 16.27 -11.02
N THR A 227 34.43 15.77 -10.57
CA THR A 227 34.27 14.33 -10.26
C THR A 227 34.25 13.49 -11.54
N THR A 228 33.63 13.96 -12.62
CA THR A 228 33.59 13.26 -13.93
C THR A 228 34.98 13.12 -14.54
N ALA A 229 35.91 14.05 -14.26
CA ALA A 229 37.29 13.95 -14.71
C ALA A 229 38.08 12.82 -14.02
N VAL A 230 37.61 12.38 -12.83
CA VAL A 230 38.28 11.34 -12.03
C VAL A 230 37.61 9.97 -12.15
N PHE A 231 36.30 9.95 -12.26
CA PHE A 231 35.48 8.72 -12.29
C PHE A 231 34.72 8.60 -13.61
N THR A 232 35.11 7.64 -14.44
CA THR A 232 34.53 7.44 -15.78
C THR A 232 33.25 6.59 -15.79
N TYR A 233 32.92 5.86 -14.70
CA TYR A 233 31.85 4.86 -14.67
C TYR A 233 30.92 5.04 -13.48
N SER A 234 29.61 4.81 -13.68
CA SER A 234 28.52 4.77 -12.70
C SER A 234 28.05 6.07 -12.04
N LEU A 235 28.41 7.24 -12.57
CA LEU A 235 27.85 8.51 -12.08
C LEU A 235 26.39 8.66 -12.50
N GLY A 236 25.55 9.18 -11.58
CA GLY A 236 24.17 9.56 -11.88
C GLY A 236 24.09 10.88 -12.69
N PRO A 237 22.88 11.30 -13.12
CA PRO A 237 22.71 12.55 -13.84
C PRO A 237 23.08 13.76 -12.98
N PRO A 238 23.68 14.82 -13.55
CA PRO A 238 24.18 15.97 -12.81
C PRO A 238 23.06 16.82 -12.17
N GLY A 239 21.90 16.92 -12.80
CA GLY A 239 20.86 17.84 -12.38
C GLY A 239 21.29 19.31 -12.39
N ALA A 240 20.46 20.20 -11.85
CA ALA A 240 20.76 21.63 -11.72
C ALA A 240 21.65 21.96 -10.50
N GLY A 241 21.91 20.98 -9.64
CA GLY A 241 22.64 21.18 -8.39
C GLY A 241 21.75 21.64 -7.21
N GLY A 242 22.36 21.86 -6.06
CA GLY A 242 21.66 22.26 -4.84
C GLY A 242 20.88 21.15 -4.16
N PHE A 243 19.91 21.53 -3.30
CA PHE A 243 19.09 20.58 -2.52
C PHE A 243 18.06 19.88 -3.40
N VAL A 244 17.51 20.55 -4.44
CA VAL A 244 16.56 20.01 -5.41
C VAL A 244 17.22 20.04 -6.78
N PRO A 245 18.09 19.08 -7.13
CA PRO A 245 18.83 19.10 -8.39
C PRO A 245 17.97 18.80 -9.61
N PHE A 246 16.87 18.11 -9.42
CA PHE A 246 15.86 17.82 -10.41
C PHE A 246 14.59 18.59 -10.03
N ASP A 247 13.86 19.16 -10.97
CA ASP A 247 12.69 20.00 -10.71
C ASP A 247 11.70 19.39 -9.69
N PHE A 248 10.83 20.23 -9.10
CA PHE A 248 9.88 19.79 -8.07
C PHE A 248 8.94 18.66 -8.54
N GLU A 249 8.67 18.56 -9.81
CA GLU A 249 7.89 17.48 -10.44
C GLU A 249 8.52 16.09 -10.16
N TRP A 250 9.84 15.99 -10.26
CA TRP A 250 10.59 14.77 -9.95
C TRP A 250 10.55 14.41 -8.46
N VAL A 251 10.48 15.42 -7.57
CA VAL A 251 10.29 15.18 -6.15
C VAL A 251 8.96 14.50 -5.86
N VAL A 252 7.89 14.90 -6.55
CA VAL A 252 6.56 14.27 -6.42
C VAL A 252 6.57 12.85 -6.98
N GLN A 253 7.21 12.64 -8.12
CA GLN A 253 7.41 11.28 -8.67
C GLN A 253 8.24 10.41 -7.72
N GLY A 254 9.30 10.94 -7.15
CA GLY A 254 10.09 10.27 -6.11
C GLY A 254 9.27 9.93 -4.87
N ALA A 255 8.36 10.81 -4.45
CA ALA A 255 7.45 10.53 -3.35
C ALA A 255 6.51 9.35 -3.66
N ALA A 256 6.02 9.25 -4.90
CA ALA A 256 5.20 8.12 -5.33
C ALA A 256 5.97 6.79 -5.27
N THR A 257 7.23 6.77 -5.70
CA THR A 257 8.11 5.59 -5.57
C THR A 257 8.46 5.30 -4.10
N CYS A 258 8.74 6.34 -3.29
CA CYS A 258 9.02 6.19 -1.85
C CYS A 258 7.81 5.66 -1.06
N PHE A 259 6.60 5.77 -1.58
CA PHE A 259 5.41 5.19 -0.95
C PHE A 259 5.53 3.67 -0.78
N TYR A 260 6.26 3.00 -1.65
CA TYR A 260 6.65 1.59 -1.51
C TYR A 260 7.13 1.25 -0.09
N ALA A 261 7.89 2.13 0.52
CA ALA A 261 8.50 1.93 1.84
C ALA A 261 7.46 1.85 2.98
N PHE A 262 6.27 2.41 2.81
CA PHE A 262 5.24 2.50 3.84
C PHE A 262 4.12 1.45 3.72
N VAL A 263 4.22 0.53 2.78
CA VAL A 263 3.16 -0.45 2.47
C VAL A 263 3.03 -1.55 3.53
N GLY A 264 4.08 -1.81 4.31
CA GLY A 264 4.18 -2.95 5.22
C GLY A 264 3.14 -3.01 6.36
N PHE A 265 2.41 -1.94 6.68
CA PHE A 265 1.44 -1.97 7.76
C PHE A 265 0.21 -2.86 7.46
N ALA A 266 -0.11 -3.11 6.19
CA ALA A 266 -1.21 -4.00 5.81
C ALA A 266 -1.02 -5.44 6.32
N ALA A 267 0.23 -5.88 6.55
CA ALA A 267 0.51 -7.20 7.12
C ALA A 267 0.20 -7.30 8.60
N ILE A 268 0.36 -6.20 9.36
CA ILE A 268 0.04 -6.21 10.79
C ILE A 268 -1.44 -6.56 10.98
N THR A 269 -2.30 -6.03 10.10
CA THR A 269 -3.75 -6.26 10.14
C THR A 269 -4.15 -7.65 9.69
N THR A 270 -3.32 -8.36 8.92
CA THR A 270 -3.62 -9.72 8.43
C THR A 270 -3.08 -10.83 9.35
N THR A 271 -2.23 -10.51 10.32
CA THR A 271 -1.43 -11.54 11.03
C THR A 271 -2.07 -12.09 12.32
N GLY A 272 -3.12 -11.49 12.89
CA GLY A 272 -3.73 -12.13 14.05
C GLY A 272 -4.63 -11.26 14.92
N LYS A 273 -5.48 -11.91 15.75
CA LYS A 273 -6.24 -11.28 16.83
C LYS A 273 -5.29 -10.79 17.91
N VAL A 274 -5.27 -9.51 18.13
CA VAL A 274 -4.49 -8.89 19.20
C VAL A 274 -5.40 -8.49 20.34
N VAL A 275 -5.06 -8.94 21.53
CA VAL A 275 -5.78 -8.61 22.78
C VAL A 275 -5.57 -7.15 23.19
N THR A 276 -4.52 -6.50 22.69
CA THR A 276 -4.17 -5.09 22.93
C THR A 276 -4.68 -4.18 21.82
N PRO A 277 -4.85 -2.87 22.06
CA PRO A 277 -5.33 -1.93 21.04
C PRO A 277 -4.36 -1.86 19.86
N GLN A 278 -4.57 -2.71 18.89
CA GLN A 278 -3.83 -2.87 17.63
C GLN A 278 -3.55 -1.53 16.92
N ARG A 279 -4.43 -0.59 17.14
CA ARG A 279 -4.42 0.78 16.66
C ARG A 279 -3.18 1.57 17.08
N SER A 280 -2.92 1.67 18.38
CA SER A 280 -1.78 2.43 18.90
C SER A 280 -0.46 1.82 18.44
N ILE A 281 -0.39 0.49 18.39
CA ILE A 281 0.78 -0.25 17.96
C ILE A 281 1.11 0.03 16.48
N SER A 282 0.09 0.01 15.62
CA SER A 282 0.34 0.20 14.19
C SER A 282 0.64 1.65 13.82
N LEU A 283 0.05 2.63 14.51
CA LEU A 283 0.41 4.04 14.34
C LEU A 283 1.83 4.32 14.88
N PHE A 284 2.19 3.72 16.01
CA PHE A 284 3.53 3.83 16.57
C PHE A 284 4.59 3.21 15.66
N SER A 285 4.36 2.01 15.11
CA SER A 285 5.28 1.39 14.16
C SER A 285 5.44 2.21 12.88
N LEU A 286 4.36 2.81 12.37
CA LEU A 286 4.43 3.70 11.20
C LEU A 286 5.25 4.96 11.49
N LEU A 287 5.06 5.58 12.66
CA LEU A 287 5.83 6.75 13.08
C LEU A 287 7.31 6.42 13.23
N MET A 288 7.64 5.27 13.83
CA MET A 288 9.03 4.78 13.94
C MET A 288 9.67 4.59 12.57
N CYS A 289 8.95 3.97 11.62
CA CYS A 289 9.42 3.79 10.26
C CYS A 289 9.61 5.13 9.54
N PHE A 290 8.68 6.06 9.68
CA PHE A 290 8.76 7.39 9.10
C PHE A 290 10.03 8.13 9.57
N LEU A 291 10.28 8.13 10.88
CA LEU A 291 11.47 8.76 11.47
C LEU A 291 12.76 8.07 10.98
N ALA A 292 12.76 6.74 10.87
CA ALA A 292 13.90 5.98 10.36
C ALA A 292 14.19 6.33 8.89
N TYR A 293 13.19 6.35 8.02
CA TYR A 293 13.35 6.72 6.61
C TYR A 293 13.87 8.14 6.44
N PHE A 294 13.28 9.08 7.18
CA PHE A 294 13.70 10.48 7.18
C PHE A 294 15.17 10.63 7.61
N ALA A 295 15.54 10.00 8.72
CA ALA A 295 16.90 10.09 9.27
C ALA A 295 17.93 9.39 8.37
N VAL A 296 17.64 8.20 7.83
CA VAL A 296 18.55 7.46 6.96
C VAL A 296 18.74 8.16 5.63
N SER A 297 17.69 8.69 5.02
CA SER A 297 17.79 9.42 3.76
C SER A 297 18.61 10.71 3.91
N ALA A 298 18.44 11.43 5.02
CA ALA A 298 19.26 12.59 5.36
C ALA A 298 20.72 12.19 5.61
N ALA A 299 20.97 11.16 6.42
CA ALA A 299 22.32 10.67 6.71
C ALA A 299 23.05 10.23 5.44
N LEU A 300 22.40 9.47 4.55
CA LEU A 300 22.99 9.00 3.29
C LEU A 300 23.37 10.16 2.37
N THR A 301 22.47 11.10 2.15
CA THR A 301 22.70 12.25 1.25
C THR A 301 23.65 13.30 1.81
N LEU A 302 23.86 13.34 3.13
CA LEU A 302 24.92 14.12 3.77
C LEU A 302 26.29 13.44 3.64
N THR A 303 26.32 12.09 3.65
CA THR A 303 27.57 11.32 3.65
C THR A 303 28.17 11.20 2.25
N VAL A 304 27.33 11.03 1.22
CA VAL A 304 27.75 10.80 -0.16
C VAL A 304 27.03 11.76 -1.11
N PRO A 305 27.74 12.39 -2.06
CA PRO A 305 27.12 13.15 -3.14
C PRO A 305 26.09 12.29 -3.89
N TYR A 306 24.87 12.83 -4.14
CA TYR A 306 23.77 12.05 -4.69
C TYR A 306 24.10 11.32 -5.99
N TYR A 307 24.90 11.90 -6.88
CA TYR A 307 25.30 11.30 -8.16
C TYR A 307 26.33 10.16 -8.01
N GLN A 308 26.97 10.01 -6.85
CA GLN A 308 27.93 8.93 -6.52
C GLN A 308 27.27 7.79 -5.73
N ILE A 309 26.02 7.93 -5.28
CA ILE A 309 25.34 6.89 -4.51
C ILE A 309 25.26 5.60 -5.34
N HIS A 310 25.61 4.47 -4.73
CA HIS A 310 25.50 3.17 -5.39
C HIS A 310 24.03 2.77 -5.51
N HIS A 311 23.60 2.36 -6.70
CA HIS A 311 22.19 2.11 -7.00
C HIS A 311 21.59 0.95 -6.18
N TYR A 312 22.30 -0.16 -6.11
CA TYR A 312 21.81 -1.40 -5.50
C TYR A 312 22.23 -1.62 -4.05
N SER A 313 23.29 -0.96 -3.59
CA SER A 313 23.88 -1.11 -2.25
C SER A 313 24.27 0.24 -1.64
N PRO A 314 23.32 1.19 -1.47
CA PRO A 314 23.64 2.57 -1.13
C PRO A 314 24.28 2.71 0.26
N LEU A 315 23.78 2.02 1.29
CA LEU A 315 24.26 2.19 2.67
C LEU A 315 25.63 1.56 2.92
N PRO A 316 25.90 0.30 2.54
CA PRO A 316 27.23 -0.29 2.69
C PRO A 316 28.30 0.48 1.93
N GLU A 317 28.02 0.89 0.69
CA GLU A 317 28.98 1.64 -0.14
C GLU A 317 29.26 3.06 0.38
N ALA A 318 28.29 3.68 1.05
CA ALA A 318 28.49 4.98 1.71
C ALA A 318 29.64 4.92 2.75
N PHE A 319 29.79 3.80 3.46
CA PHE A 319 30.90 3.63 4.41
C PHE A 319 32.25 3.45 3.74
N LEU A 320 32.31 2.93 2.52
CA LEU A 320 33.53 2.92 1.72
C LEU A 320 33.96 4.34 1.33
N HIS A 321 33.00 5.17 0.91
CA HIS A 321 33.25 6.56 0.56
C HIS A 321 33.84 7.36 1.73
N VAL A 322 33.39 7.07 2.95
CA VAL A 322 33.93 7.68 4.18
C VAL A 322 35.26 7.08 4.63
N GLY A 323 35.76 6.00 4.00
CA GLY A 323 36.99 5.32 4.36
C GLY A 323 36.84 4.32 5.53
N TRP A 324 35.62 3.92 5.88
CA TRP A 324 35.35 2.95 6.96
C TRP A 324 35.10 1.55 6.41
N GLY A 325 36.11 0.92 5.82
CA GLY A 325 35.98 -0.42 5.22
C GLY A 325 35.36 -1.50 6.12
N PRO A 326 35.76 -1.67 7.40
CA PRO A 326 35.14 -2.66 8.29
C PRO A 326 33.65 -2.41 8.54
N ALA A 327 33.20 -1.16 8.63
CA ALA A 327 31.79 -0.82 8.83
C ALA A 327 30.90 -1.23 7.66
N ARG A 328 31.44 -1.22 6.43
CA ARG A 328 30.74 -1.74 5.23
C ARG A 328 30.22 -3.16 5.46
N TYR A 329 31.05 -4.07 5.94
CA TYR A 329 30.66 -5.47 6.15
C TYR A 329 29.61 -5.61 7.25
N VAL A 330 29.74 -4.86 8.35
CA VAL A 330 28.77 -4.85 9.45
C VAL A 330 27.40 -4.39 8.95
N VAL A 331 27.36 -3.28 8.20
CA VAL A 331 26.13 -2.73 7.64
C VAL A 331 25.54 -3.70 6.61
N ALA A 332 26.35 -4.29 5.75
CA ALA A 332 25.88 -5.22 4.74
C ALA A 332 25.26 -6.49 5.34
N VAL A 333 25.85 -7.07 6.39
CA VAL A 333 25.24 -8.19 7.13
C VAL A 333 23.92 -7.77 7.76
N GLY A 334 23.84 -6.56 8.33
CA GLY A 334 22.59 -6.00 8.86
C GLY A 334 21.51 -5.86 7.80
N VAL A 335 21.87 -5.39 6.59
CA VAL A 335 20.97 -5.31 5.42
C VAL A 335 20.43 -6.68 5.04
N LEU A 336 21.28 -7.69 4.94
CA LEU A 336 20.86 -9.06 4.63
C LEU A 336 19.89 -9.64 5.68
N CYS A 337 20.16 -9.41 6.97
CA CYS A 337 19.26 -9.82 8.05
C CYS A 337 17.90 -9.08 7.96
N ALA A 338 17.92 -7.78 7.65
CA ALA A 338 16.73 -6.97 7.50
C ALA A 338 15.84 -7.47 6.34
N LEU A 339 16.45 -7.72 5.18
CA LEU A 339 15.75 -8.21 3.99
C LEU A 339 15.19 -9.62 4.21
N MET A 340 15.89 -10.50 4.94
CA MET A 340 15.36 -11.81 5.32
C MET A 340 14.14 -11.71 6.23
N SER A 341 14.16 -10.80 7.21
CA SER A 341 12.99 -10.59 8.06
C SER A 341 11.79 -10.03 7.28
N SER A 342 12.04 -9.12 6.33
CA SER A 342 11.01 -8.58 5.45
C SER A 342 10.39 -9.67 4.56
N LEU A 343 11.21 -10.52 3.93
CA LEU A 343 10.76 -11.66 3.11
C LEU A 343 9.81 -12.60 3.88
N LEU A 344 10.20 -13.01 5.07
CA LEU A 344 9.35 -13.85 5.94
C LEU A 344 8.06 -13.12 6.35
N GLY A 345 8.16 -11.82 6.62
CA GLY A 345 7.03 -10.97 6.98
C GLY A 345 6.01 -10.77 5.86
N ASP A 346 6.41 -10.94 4.59
CA ASP A 346 5.52 -10.83 3.43
C ASP A 346 4.88 -12.16 3.04
N MET A 347 5.64 -13.25 3.02
CA MET A 347 5.17 -14.55 2.55
C MET A 347 4.09 -15.17 3.44
N PHE A 348 4.17 -14.98 4.75
CA PHE A 348 3.24 -15.59 5.70
C PHE A 348 1.82 -14.97 5.62
N PRO A 349 1.62 -13.64 5.67
CA PRO A 349 0.29 -13.04 5.51
C PRO A 349 -0.30 -13.29 4.13
N MET A 350 0.53 -13.34 3.09
CA MET A 350 0.12 -13.64 1.72
C MET A 350 -0.57 -15.00 1.62
N SER A 351 0.06 -16.04 2.15
CA SER A 351 -0.48 -17.39 2.09
C SER A 351 -1.81 -17.52 2.86
N ARG A 352 -1.94 -16.83 3.98
CA ARG A 352 -3.19 -16.79 4.76
C ARG A 352 -4.30 -16.08 4.01
N LEU A 353 -4.02 -14.93 3.40
CA LEU A 353 -5.01 -14.20 2.60
C LEU A 353 -5.53 -15.05 1.44
N ILE A 354 -4.63 -15.71 0.71
CA ILE A 354 -4.98 -16.62 -0.39
C ILE A 354 -5.86 -17.77 0.11
N CYS A 355 -5.50 -18.37 1.25
CA CYS A 355 -6.28 -19.44 1.85
C CYS A 355 -7.70 -18.97 2.22
N THR A 356 -7.82 -17.82 2.89
CA THR A 356 -9.13 -17.25 3.27
C THR A 356 -10.00 -16.93 2.05
N MET A 357 -9.43 -16.34 1.00
CA MET A 357 -10.16 -16.07 -0.25
C MET A 357 -10.58 -17.35 -0.98
N ALA A 358 -9.78 -18.41 -0.90
CA ALA A 358 -10.10 -19.71 -1.46
C ALA A 358 -11.19 -20.45 -0.66
N GLU A 359 -11.21 -20.31 0.68
CA GLU A 359 -12.27 -20.80 1.56
C GLU A 359 -13.61 -20.12 1.26
N ASP A 360 -13.58 -18.82 1.00
CA ASP A 360 -14.75 -18.03 0.62
C ASP A 360 -15.21 -18.32 -0.83
N GLY A 361 -14.48 -19.15 -1.58
CA GLY A 361 -14.82 -19.55 -2.94
C GLY A 361 -14.52 -18.50 -4.01
N LEU A 362 -13.73 -17.48 -3.70
CA LEU A 362 -13.28 -16.44 -4.64
C LEU A 362 -12.04 -16.86 -5.43
N LEU A 363 -11.28 -17.82 -4.92
CA LEU A 363 -10.14 -18.44 -5.57
C LEU A 363 -10.34 -19.96 -5.66
N PHE A 364 -9.43 -20.64 -6.36
CA PHE A 364 -9.48 -22.10 -6.50
C PHE A 364 -9.47 -22.80 -5.15
N ARG A 365 -10.48 -23.64 -4.86
CA ARG A 365 -10.62 -24.36 -3.60
C ARG A 365 -9.42 -25.26 -3.24
N ALA A 366 -8.61 -25.63 -4.21
CA ALA A 366 -7.38 -26.38 -3.96
C ALA A 366 -6.37 -25.60 -3.09
N LEU A 367 -6.37 -24.28 -3.17
CA LEU A 367 -5.51 -23.40 -2.38
C LEU A 367 -5.91 -23.32 -0.90
N ALA A 368 -7.16 -23.66 -0.58
CA ALA A 368 -7.67 -23.71 0.80
C ALA A 368 -7.24 -24.97 1.56
N LYS A 369 -6.57 -25.94 0.90
CA LYS A 369 -6.16 -27.19 1.56
C LYS A 369 -5.05 -26.92 2.58
N VAL A 370 -5.40 -27.19 3.82
CA VAL A 370 -4.50 -27.11 4.97
C VAL A 370 -3.93 -28.48 5.26
N CYS A 371 -2.64 -28.58 5.48
CA CYS A 371 -1.95 -29.85 5.73
C CYS A 371 -1.41 -29.91 7.18
N GLY A 372 -1.68 -31.04 7.84
CA GLY A 372 -1.07 -31.40 9.13
C GLY A 372 -1.70 -30.75 10.36
N HIS A 373 -1.15 -31.09 11.55
CA HIS A 373 -1.58 -30.59 12.85
C HIS A 373 -1.40 -29.07 13.05
N LYS A 374 -0.61 -28.41 12.20
CA LYS A 374 -0.28 -26.99 12.33
C LYS A 374 -1.13 -26.08 11.43
N GLU A 375 -2.13 -26.64 10.75
CA GLU A 375 -3.03 -25.88 9.86
C GLU A 375 -2.31 -24.97 8.85
N ILE A 376 -1.21 -25.45 8.26
CA ILE A 376 -0.39 -24.69 7.32
C ILE A 376 -0.97 -24.82 5.90
N PRO A 377 -1.28 -23.71 5.18
CA PRO A 377 -1.79 -23.74 3.83
C PRO A 377 -0.66 -23.97 2.81
N VAL A 378 -0.13 -25.21 2.76
CA VAL A 378 1.04 -25.57 1.94
C VAL A 378 0.85 -25.22 0.46
N MET A 379 -0.34 -25.51 -0.09
CA MET A 379 -0.63 -25.20 -1.51
C MET A 379 -0.60 -23.69 -1.78
N ALA A 380 -1.15 -22.88 -0.88
CA ALA A 380 -1.11 -21.44 -1.02
C ALA A 380 0.32 -20.89 -0.90
N ILE A 381 1.13 -21.42 0.02
CA ILE A 381 2.54 -21.01 0.19
C ILE A 381 3.36 -21.35 -1.07
N MET A 382 3.24 -22.59 -1.56
CA MET A 382 4.03 -23.03 -2.72
C MET A 382 3.63 -22.31 -4.00
N SER A 383 2.33 -22.13 -4.26
CA SER A 383 1.85 -21.43 -5.45
C SER A 383 2.21 -19.95 -5.44
N SER A 384 2.00 -19.27 -4.32
CA SER A 384 2.35 -17.85 -4.21
C SER A 384 3.86 -17.62 -4.18
N GLY A 385 4.63 -18.49 -3.51
CA GLY A 385 6.09 -18.45 -3.54
C GLY A 385 6.64 -18.69 -4.94
N SER A 386 6.11 -19.65 -5.69
CA SER A 386 6.51 -19.89 -7.09
C SER A 386 6.20 -18.68 -7.97
N LEU A 387 5.03 -18.07 -7.84
CA LEU A 387 4.65 -16.88 -8.60
C LEU A 387 5.55 -15.69 -8.27
N ALA A 388 5.79 -15.42 -6.98
CA ALA A 388 6.69 -14.37 -6.54
C ALA A 388 8.14 -14.61 -7.00
N GLY A 389 8.59 -15.85 -6.97
CA GLY A 389 9.90 -16.24 -7.49
C GLY A 389 10.03 -16.03 -9.00
N ILE A 390 9.02 -16.35 -9.79
CA ILE A 390 8.98 -16.07 -11.23
C ILE A 390 9.01 -14.56 -11.49
N MET A 391 8.28 -13.77 -10.69
CA MET A 391 8.34 -12.30 -10.79
C MET A 391 9.75 -11.79 -10.47
N ALA A 392 10.39 -12.30 -9.42
CA ALA A 392 11.77 -11.95 -9.09
C ALA A 392 12.78 -12.36 -10.17
N LEU A 393 12.54 -13.47 -10.86
CA LEU A 393 13.38 -13.96 -11.95
C LEU A 393 13.34 -13.04 -13.18
N LEU A 394 12.15 -12.58 -13.57
CA LEU A 394 11.91 -11.95 -14.87
C LEU A 394 11.91 -10.43 -14.85
N PHE A 395 11.41 -9.79 -13.80
CA PHE A 395 11.20 -8.34 -13.79
C PHE A 395 12.30 -7.61 -13.03
N GLU A 396 12.60 -6.40 -13.45
CA GLU A 396 13.55 -5.54 -12.75
C GLU A 396 12.94 -4.95 -11.47
N PHE A 397 13.79 -4.69 -10.47
CA PHE A 397 13.35 -4.17 -9.17
C PHE A 397 12.56 -2.86 -9.29
N SER A 398 13.01 -1.92 -10.14
CA SER A 398 12.37 -0.61 -10.33
C SER A 398 10.93 -0.72 -10.83
N ASP A 399 10.68 -1.62 -11.81
CA ASP A 399 9.37 -1.76 -12.45
C ASP A 399 8.36 -2.40 -11.51
N ILE A 400 8.79 -3.46 -10.81
CA ILE A 400 7.93 -4.12 -9.83
C ILE A 400 7.69 -3.25 -8.59
N ALA A 401 8.66 -2.43 -8.17
CA ALA A 401 8.48 -1.48 -7.06
C ALA A 401 7.43 -0.40 -7.40
N ASN A 402 7.45 0.12 -8.62
CA ASN A 402 6.43 1.07 -9.10
C ASN A 402 5.04 0.40 -9.19
N LEU A 403 4.96 -0.84 -9.66
CA LEU A 403 3.72 -1.61 -9.69
C LEU A 403 3.14 -1.82 -8.28
N MET A 404 3.99 -2.10 -7.28
CA MET A 404 3.58 -2.21 -5.89
C MET A 404 3.01 -0.89 -5.36
N ALA A 405 3.62 0.24 -5.71
CA ALA A 405 3.12 1.55 -5.30
C ALA A 405 1.69 1.79 -5.85
N VAL A 406 1.43 1.49 -7.13
CA VAL A 406 0.08 1.60 -7.72
C VAL A 406 -0.93 0.71 -7.01
N ALA A 407 -0.61 -0.57 -6.80
CA ALA A 407 -1.51 -1.51 -6.14
C ALA A 407 -1.84 -1.09 -4.70
N SER A 408 -0.85 -0.60 -3.94
CA SER A 408 -1.05 -0.14 -2.57
C SER A 408 -1.85 1.15 -2.48
N LEU A 409 -1.55 2.14 -3.33
CA LEU A 409 -2.28 3.41 -3.38
C LEU A 409 -3.75 3.20 -3.74
N LEU A 410 -4.03 2.26 -4.67
CA LEU A 410 -5.40 1.89 -5.00
C LEU A 410 -6.11 1.22 -3.81
N ALA A 411 -5.48 0.21 -3.18
CA ALA A 411 -6.08 -0.47 -2.02
C ALA A 411 -6.39 0.52 -0.89
N TYR A 412 -5.50 1.48 -0.63
CA TYR A 412 -5.69 2.51 0.38
C TYR A 412 -6.79 3.50 0.02
N SER A 413 -6.92 3.85 -1.25
CA SER A 413 -8.02 4.68 -1.74
C SER A 413 -9.37 3.97 -1.58
N MET A 414 -9.43 2.66 -1.88
CA MET A 414 -10.64 1.86 -1.72
C MET A 414 -11.08 1.74 -0.25
N VAL A 415 -10.13 1.59 0.68
CA VAL A 415 -10.45 1.56 2.11
C VAL A 415 -10.91 2.92 2.60
N SER A 416 -10.26 4.02 2.19
CA SER A 416 -10.67 5.38 2.54
C SER A 416 -12.09 5.69 2.00
N PHE A 417 -12.40 5.26 0.79
CA PHE A 417 -13.73 5.33 0.21
C PHE A 417 -14.76 4.50 1.01
N SER A 418 -14.41 3.28 1.40
CA SER A 418 -15.28 2.42 2.20
C SER A 418 -15.61 3.06 3.56
N VAL A 419 -14.65 3.66 4.24
CA VAL A 419 -14.87 4.38 5.50
C VAL A 419 -15.84 5.55 5.30
N LEU A 420 -15.65 6.33 4.22
CA LEU A 420 -16.52 7.44 3.89
C LEU A 420 -17.98 6.98 3.70
N VAL A 421 -18.20 5.93 2.90
CA VAL A 421 -19.54 5.43 2.62
C VAL A 421 -20.20 4.79 3.84
N LEU A 422 -19.46 3.95 4.58
CA LEU A 422 -19.99 3.19 5.71
C LEU A 422 -20.41 4.06 6.89
N ARG A 423 -19.82 5.25 7.03
CA ARG A 423 -20.17 6.18 8.11
C ARG A 423 -21.57 6.75 7.97
N TYR A 424 -22.12 6.75 6.77
CA TYR A 424 -23.43 7.29 6.44
C TYR A 424 -24.46 6.21 6.10
N GLN A 425 -24.11 4.93 6.25
CA GLN A 425 -25.08 3.82 6.10
C GLN A 425 -25.81 3.56 7.43
N PRO A 426 -27.10 3.16 7.39
CA PRO A 426 -27.82 2.76 8.59
C PRO A 426 -27.23 1.49 9.21
N ASP A 427 -27.24 1.39 10.53
CA ASP A 427 -26.76 0.21 11.26
C ASP A 427 -27.66 -1.00 10.93
N GLN A 428 -27.04 -2.10 10.52
CA GLN A 428 -27.76 -3.32 10.10
C GLN A 428 -28.58 -3.95 11.23
N ASN A 429 -28.20 -3.75 12.49
CA ASN A 429 -28.93 -4.27 13.65
C ASN A 429 -30.24 -3.52 13.91
N LEU A 430 -30.27 -2.20 13.65
CA LEU A 430 -31.49 -1.40 13.72
C LEU A 430 -32.46 -1.76 12.58
N SER A 431 -31.95 -1.96 11.37
CA SER A 431 -32.75 -2.34 10.19
C SER A 431 -33.37 -3.75 10.30
N LYS A 432 -32.77 -4.68 11.05
CA LYS A 432 -33.39 -5.99 11.34
C LYS A 432 -34.55 -5.86 12.34
N ASN A 433 -34.40 -5.00 13.33
CA ASN A 433 -35.46 -4.76 14.32
C ASN A 433 -36.64 -4.01 13.70
N GLU A 434 -36.40 -3.00 12.86
CA GLU A 434 -37.45 -2.29 12.12
C GLU A 434 -38.23 -3.21 11.16
N LYS A 435 -37.52 -4.13 10.46
CA LYS A 435 -38.22 -5.13 9.61
C LYS A 435 -39.00 -6.15 10.43
N MET A 436 -38.53 -6.52 11.62
CA MET A 436 -39.27 -7.41 12.53
C MET A 436 -40.49 -6.70 13.12
N GLU A 437 -40.41 -5.40 13.39
CA GLU A 437 -41.55 -4.60 13.85
C GLU A 437 -42.57 -4.38 12.72
N GLU A 438 -42.14 -4.09 11.49
CA GLU A 438 -43.05 -4.00 10.31
C GLU A 438 -43.69 -5.34 9.97
N GLU A 439 -43.00 -6.47 10.11
CA GLU A 439 -43.61 -7.80 9.89
C GLU A 439 -44.55 -8.21 11.05
N THR A 440 -44.38 -7.64 12.24
CA THR A 440 -45.24 -7.94 13.41
C THR A 440 -46.51 -7.06 13.42
N GLU A 441 -46.50 -5.89 12.76
CA GLU A 441 -47.67 -5.01 12.62
C GLU A 441 -48.58 -5.31 11.41
N MET A 442 -48.23 -6.27 10.56
CA MET A 442 -49.11 -6.72 9.48
C MET A 442 -50.10 -7.78 9.97
N GLU A 443 -51.07 -7.39 10.79
CA GLU A 443 -52.37 -8.06 10.84
C GLU A 443 -53.23 -7.67 9.63
N PRO A 444 -54.09 -8.56 9.13
CA PRO A 444 -54.72 -8.40 7.83
C PRO A 444 -55.90 -7.41 7.90
N VAL A 445 -55.72 -6.21 7.37
CA VAL A 445 -56.82 -5.30 7.05
C VAL A 445 -57.09 -5.31 5.56
N VAL A 446 -58.20 -5.97 5.25
CA VAL A 446 -59.18 -5.79 4.17
C VAL A 446 -58.82 -4.85 3.01
N GLU A 447 -58.90 -5.47 1.80
CA GLU A 447 -59.00 -4.81 0.49
C GLU A 447 -59.90 -3.55 0.48
N GLY A 448 -59.39 -2.51 -0.14
CA GLY A 448 -60.24 -1.45 -0.67
C GLY A 448 -59.53 -0.12 -0.87
N SER A 449 -59.29 0.13 -2.13
CA SER A 449 -59.22 1.42 -2.83
C SER A 449 -57.87 1.85 -3.41
N LEU A 450 -57.83 1.61 -4.72
CA LEU A 450 -57.52 2.57 -5.81
C LEU A 450 -56.26 3.42 -5.74
N LEU A 451 -55.30 3.02 -6.61
CA LEU A 451 -54.58 3.88 -7.56
C LEU A 451 -54.72 5.39 -7.34
N GLU A 452 -53.66 5.99 -6.85
CA GLU A 452 -53.26 7.31 -7.32
C GLU A 452 -51.78 7.33 -7.61
N SER A 453 -51.51 7.34 -8.91
CA SER A 453 -50.19 7.57 -9.50
C SER A 453 -49.85 9.05 -9.38
N GLU A 454 -48.80 9.38 -8.61
CA GLU A 454 -48.16 10.67 -8.73
C GLU A 454 -46.81 10.53 -9.48
N PRO A 455 -46.70 11.01 -10.71
CA PRO A 455 -45.47 10.93 -11.48
C PRO A 455 -44.67 12.23 -11.58
N GLU A 456 -44.89 13.29 -10.80
CA GLU A 456 -44.11 14.54 -10.99
C GLU A 456 -43.40 15.14 -9.77
N ALA A 457 -43.46 14.51 -8.60
CA ALA A 457 -42.79 15.02 -7.40
C ALA A 457 -41.33 14.60 -7.24
N GLY A 458 -40.73 13.87 -8.19
CA GLY A 458 -39.48 13.16 -8.00
C GLY A 458 -38.23 14.05 -7.85
N ILE A 459 -38.05 15.02 -8.74
CA ILE A 459 -36.76 15.75 -8.82
C ILE A 459 -36.64 16.84 -7.74
N SER A 460 -37.70 17.58 -7.43
CA SER A 460 -37.69 18.63 -6.43
C SER A 460 -37.54 18.08 -5.00
N ASN A 461 -38.11 16.90 -4.73
CA ASN A 461 -37.97 16.23 -3.44
C ASN A 461 -36.59 15.61 -3.25
N ILE A 462 -35.96 15.12 -4.32
CA ILE A 462 -34.57 14.65 -4.31
C ILE A 462 -33.62 15.82 -4.05
N LEU A 463 -33.81 16.96 -4.71
CA LEU A 463 -33.01 18.17 -4.49
C LEU A 463 -33.17 18.72 -3.06
N LYS A 464 -34.37 18.69 -2.48
CA LYS A 464 -34.60 19.07 -1.08
C LYS A 464 -33.93 18.10 -0.12
N SER A 465 -33.95 16.78 -0.36
CA SER A 465 -33.30 15.78 0.49
C SER A 465 -31.78 15.83 0.42
N LEU A 466 -31.20 16.31 -0.69
CA LEU A 466 -29.75 16.57 -0.82
C LEU A 466 -29.26 17.68 0.12
N TRP A 467 -30.06 18.75 0.29
CA TRP A 467 -29.65 19.92 1.07
C TRP A 467 -30.18 19.94 2.52
N PHE A 468 -31.33 19.31 2.77
CA PHE A 468 -32.02 19.29 4.06
C PHE A 468 -32.43 17.85 4.41
N PRO A 469 -31.55 17.09 5.08
CA PRO A 469 -31.91 15.75 5.55
C PRO A 469 -33.08 15.86 6.55
N THR A 470 -34.13 15.07 6.33
CA THR A 470 -35.34 15.05 7.17
C THR A 470 -35.17 14.26 8.46
N SER A 471 -34.13 13.45 8.58
CA SER A 471 -33.86 12.61 9.74
C SER A 471 -32.48 12.87 10.33
N THR A 472 -32.38 12.74 11.65
CA THR A 472 -31.10 12.82 12.40
C THR A 472 -30.31 11.50 12.37
N ILE A 473 -30.95 10.40 11.97
CA ILE A 473 -30.37 9.06 11.87
C ILE A 473 -30.19 8.73 10.38
N PRO A 474 -29.11 8.04 9.98
CA PRO A 474 -28.89 7.68 8.59
C PRO A 474 -29.98 6.75 8.10
N THR A 475 -30.61 7.10 6.98
CA THR A 475 -31.62 6.32 6.29
C THR A 475 -31.00 5.63 5.06
N TRP A 476 -31.65 4.61 4.53
CA TRP A 476 -31.20 3.95 3.29
C TRP A 476 -31.04 4.94 2.12
N LYS A 477 -31.95 5.91 2.00
CA LYS A 477 -31.88 6.94 0.96
C LYS A 477 -30.69 7.88 1.15
N SER A 478 -30.41 8.33 2.40
CA SER A 478 -29.22 9.16 2.67
C SER A 478 -27.92 8.40 2.39
N GLY A 479 -27.86 7.11 2.70
CA GLY A 479 -26.72 6.25 2.39
C GLY A 479 -26.47 6.10 0.87
N GLN A 480 -27.52 5.98 0.06
CA GLN A 480 -27.40 5.95 -1.41
C GLN A 480 -26.92 7.28 -1.97
N ILE A 481 -27.44 8.41 -1.47
CA ILE A 481 -26.99 9.76 -1.87
C ILE A 481 -25.50 9.92 -1.58
N VAL A 482 -25.07 9.58 -0.36
CA VAL A 482 -23.64 9.68 0.00
C VAL A 482 -22.77 8.78 -0.84
N SER A 483 -23.19 7.55 -1.12
CA SER A 483 -22.45 6.62 -1.98
C SER A 483 -22.28 7.17 -3.40
N GLY A 484 -23.35 7.72 -3.99
CA GLY A 484 -23.32 8.35 -5.31
C GLY A 484 -22.44 9.61 -5.33
N CYS A 485 -22.57 10.48 -4.32
CA CYS A 485 -21.72 11.67 -4.17
C CYS A 485 -20.23 11.31 -3.95
N ALA A 486 -19.95 10.28 -3.15
CA ALA A 486 -18.58 9.81 -2.92
C ALA A 486 -17.95 9.26 -4.21
N PHE A 487 -18.71 8.48 -4.99
CA PHE A 487 -18.25 7.99 -6.29
C PHE A 487 -17.98 9.13 -7.27
N LEU A 488 -18.87 10.12 -7.35
CA LEU A 488 -18.67 11.33 -8.15
C LEU A 488 -17.42 12.10 -7.71
N LEU A 489 -17.21 12.24 -6.39
CA LEU A 489 -15.99 12.88 -5.87
C LEU A 489 -14.72 12.15 -6.28
N VAL A 490 -14.69 10.83 -6.22
CA VAL A 490 -13.53 10.05 -6.68
C VAL A 490 -13.26 10.31 -8.16
N LEU A 491 -14.28 10.36 -9.01
CA LEU A 491 -14.13 10.70 -10.44
C LEU A 491 -13.59 12.12 -10.61
N LEU A 492 -14.13 13.11 -9.92
CA LEU A 492 -13.66 14.49 -9.99
C LEU A 492 -12.22 14.64 -9.49
N LEU A 493 -11.87 13.97 -8.39
CA LEU A 493 -10.50 13.93 -7.85
C LEU A 493 -9.54 13.25 -8.82
N THR A 494 -9.97 12.20 -9.53
CA THR A 494 -9.16 11.53 -10.56
C THR A 494 -8.88 12.47 -11.75
N ILE A 495 -9.90 13.19 -12.22
CA ILE A 495 -9.75 14.18 -13.28
C ILE A 495 -8.81 15.31 -12.84
N LEU A 496 -9.01 15.84 -11.63
CA LEU A 496 -8.15 16.89 -11.06
C LEU A 496 -6.70 16.41 -10.95
N SER A 497 -6.48 15.22 -10.42
CA SER A 497 -5.13 14.63 -10.28
C SER A 497 -4.46 14.44 -11.63
N ARG A 498 -5.22 14.04 -12.67
CA ARG A 498 -4.70 13.87 -14.02
C ARG A 498 -4.29 15.21 -14.65
N ILE A 499 -5.09 16.26 -14.48
CA ILE A 499 -4.78 17.61 -14.97
C ILE A 499 -3.52 18.13 -14.28
N LEU A 500 -3.43 18.02 -12.95
CA LEU A 500 -2.27 18.47 -12.18
C LEU A 500 -0.99 17.70 -12.52
N ALA A 501 -1.10 16.41 -12.84
CA ALA A 501 0.05 15.57 -13.19
C ALA A 501 0.56 15.82 -14.62
N GLN A 502 -0.32 16.15 -15.59
CA GLN A 502 0.09 16.31 -16.99
C GLN A 502 0.49 17.74 -17.37
N TRP A 503 -0.11 18.75 -16.74
CA TRP A 503 0.07 20.16 -17.13
C TRP A 503 0.37 21.08 -15.93
N PRO A 504 1.37 20.78 -15.11
CA PRO A 504 1.66 21.59 -13.93
C PRO A 504 2.03 23.03 -14.31
N SER A 505 2.83 23.23 -15.35
CA SER A 505 3.23 24.56 -15.81
C SER A 505 2.07 25.42 -16.35
N GLN A 506 1.12 24.82 -17.05
CA GLN A 506 -0.04 25.53 -17.61
C GLN A 506 -1.05 25.91 -16.53
N VAL A 507 -1.20 25.10 -15.48
CA VAL A 507 -2.08 25.41 -14.35
C VAL A 507 -1.59 26.65 -13.59
N PHE A 508 -0.27 26.83 -13.45
CA PHE A 508 0.32 27.94 -12.70
C PHE A 508 0.60 29.19 -13.56
N SER A 509 0.54 29.11 -14.88
CA SER A 509 0.83 30.25 -15.78
C SER A 509 -0.37 31.18 -16.07
N GLY A 510 -1.56 30.91 -15.48
CA GLY A 510 -2.74 31.77 -15.63
C GLY A 510 -3.62 31.54 -16.85
N ASP A 511 -3.32 30.53 -17.66
CA ASP A 511 -4.09 30.10 -18.85
C ASP A 511 -5.41 29.37 -18.47
N PRO A 512 -6.26 28.96 -19.43
CA PRO A 512 -7.54 28.29 -19.19
C PRO A 512 -7.46 27.05 -18.27
N GLY A 513 -6.24 26.52 -18.04
CA GLY A 513 -6.00 25.46 -17.05
C GLY A 513 -6.33 25.86 -15.61
N LEU A 514 -6.00 27.08 -15.20
CA LEU A 514 -6.33 27.58 -13.86
C LEU A 514 -7.84 27.68 -13.64
N THR A 515 -8.58 28.13 -14.65
CA THR A 515 -10.05 28.26 -14.57
C THR A 515 -10.72 26.90 -14.48
N THR A 516 -10.25 25.91 -15.22
CA THR A 516 -10.77 24.53 -15.15
C THR A 516 -10.52 23.89 -13.78
N VAL A 517 -9.34 24.07 -13.19
CA VAL A 517 -9.02 23.61 -11.85
C VAL A 517 -9.89 24.32 -10.80
N ALA A 518 -10.10 25.63 -10.91
CA ALA A 518 -10.95 26.38 -9.98
C ALA A 518 -12.41 25.90 -10.03
N VAL A 519 -12.95 25.66 -11.24
CA VAL A 519 -14.31 25.12 -11.42
C VAL A 519 -14.43 23.73 -10.82
N LEU A 520 -13.45 22.84 -11.07
CA LEU A 520 -13.42 21.51 -10.47
C LEU A 520 -13.38 21.56 -8.94
N LEU A 521 -12.58 22.43 -8.35
CA LEU A 521 -12.51 22.61 -6.90
C LEU A 521 -13.84 23.12 -6.34
N LEU A 522 -14.55 24.01 -7.02
CA LEU A 522 -15.89 24.45 -6.63
C LEU A 522 -16.89 23.29 -6.66
N PHE A 523 -16.86 22.43 -7.68
CA PHE A 523 -17.72 21.24 -7.73
C PHE A 523 -17.39 20.25 -6.61
N ILE A 524 -16.10 19.97 -6.38
CA ILE A 524 -15.63 19.09 -5.31
C ILE A 524 -16.09 19.63 -3.95
N THR A 525 -15.93 20.92 -3.68
CA THR A 525 -16.38 21.53 -2.42
C THR A 525 -17.89 21.50 -2.28
N GLY A 526 -18.65 21.74 -3.35
CA GLY A 526 -20.10 21.64 -3.36
C GLY A 526 -20.60 20.24 -2.98
N VAL A 527 -20.06 19.20 -3.64
CA VAL A 527 -20.43 17.80 -3.34
C VAL A 527 -19.96 17.39 -1.94
N MET A 528 -18.80 17.85 -1.49
CA MET A 528 -18.31 17.60 -0.13
C MET A 528 -19.24 18.20 0.92
N VAL A 529 -19.78 19.41 0.71
CA VAL A 529 -20.74 20.05 1.60
C VAL A 529 -22.06 19.26 1.66
N ILE A 530 -22.50 18.69 0.54
CA ILE A 530 -23.68 17.81 0.53
C ILE A 530 -23.46 16.60 1.45
N ILE A 531 -22.32 15.92 1.34
CA ILE A 531 -21.98 14.79 2.21
C ILE A 531 -21.89 15.22 3.67
N TRP A 532 -21.27 16.37 3.95
CA TRP A 532 -21.11 16.88 5.33
C TRP A 532 -22.44 17.11 6.05
N ARG A 533 -23.46 17.50 5.30
CA ARG A 533 -24.82 17.76 5.84
C ARG A 533 -25.60 16.49 6.14
N GLN A 534 -25.23 15.34 5.56
CA GLN A 534 -25.94 14.09 5.79
C GLN A 534 -25.72 13.55 7.22
N PRO A 535 -26.72 12.88 7.82
CA PRO A 535 -26.59 12.32 9.15
C PRO A 535 -25.59 11.17 9.19
N GLN A 536 -24.74 11.16 10.23
CA GLN A 536 -23.74 10.11 10.45
C GLN A 536 -24.24 9.06 11.44
N SER A 537 -23.83 7.79 11.25
CA SER A 537 -24.16 6.71 12.18
C SER A 537 -23.59 6.97 13.58
N PRO A 538 -24.41 6.86 14.64
CA PRO A 538 -23.98 7.06 16.02
C PRO A 538 -23.24 5.86 16.61
N SER A 539 -23.06 4.76 15.87
CA SER A 539 -22.47 3.49 16.36
C SER A 539 -21.21 3.72 17.21
N PRO A 540 -21.09 3.09 18.39
CA PRO A 540 -19.97 3.28 19.31
C PRO A 540 -18.72 2.57 18.79
N LEU A 541 -17.96 3.24 17.93
CA LEU A 541 -16.66 2.75 17.45
C LEU A 541 -15.55 3.12 18.42
N THR A 542 -14.60 2.22 18.61
CA THR A 542 -13.40 2.47 19.44
C THR A 542 -12.53 3.59 18.89
N PHE A 543 -12.60 3.84 17.58
CA PHE A 543 -11.97 4.97 16.91
C PHE A 543 -12.82 5.50 15.77
N ARG A 544 -12.82 6.82 15.64
CA ARG A 544 -13.45 7.55 14.54
C ARG A 544 -12.41 8.45 13.90
N VAL A 545 -12.32 8.42 12.56
CA VAL A 545 -11.48 9.36 11.81
C VAL A 545 -11.97 10.78 12.07
N PRO A 546 -11.08 11.70 12.48
CA PRO A 546 -11.45 13.10 12.66
C PRO A 546 -11.75 13.79 11.32
N ALA A 547 -12.48 14.91 11.39
CA ALA A 547 -12.75 15.76 10.22
C ALA A 547 -13.34 15.02 9.00
N LEU A 548 -14.29 14.11 9.21
CA LEU A 548 -15.04 13.48 8.11
C LEU A 548 -15.99 14.51 7.47
N PRO A 549 -16.10 14.62 6.12
CA PRO A 549 -15.53 13.78 5.07
C PRO A 549 -14.14 14.22 4.56
N VAL A 550 -13.57 15.28 5.07
CA VAL A 550 -12.35 15.92 4.52
C VAL A 550 -11.15 14.98 4.53
N LEU A 551 -10.84 14.34 5.66
CA LEU A 551 -9.64 13.52 5.80
C LEU A 551 -9.61 12.31 4.85
N PRO A 552 -10.68 11.49 4.71
CA PRO A 552 -10.70 10.43 3.70
C PRO A 552 -10.58 10.95 2.27
N LEU A 553 -11.19 12.11 1.95
CA LEU A 553 -11.09 12.71 0.61
C LEU A 553 -9.68 13.21 0.31
N VAL A 554 -9.01 13.83 1.26
CA VAL A 554 -7.60 14.25 1.13
C VAL A 554 -6.71 13.01 0.96
N SER A 555 -6.95 11.94 1.73
CA SER A 555 -6.23 10.68 1.56
C SER A 555 -6.43 10.10 0.16
N ILE A 556 -7.66 10.05 -0.34
CA ILE A 556 -7.98 9.58 -1.70
C ILE A 556 -7.29 10.46 -2.74
N PHE A 557 -7.36 11.78 -2.61
CA PHE A 557 -6.72 12.71 -3.53
C PHE A 557 -5.21 12.50 -3.60
N LEU A 558 -4.52 12.46 -2.46
CA LEU A 558 -3.07 12.26 -2.42
C LEU A 558 -2.67 10.91 -3.02
N ASN A 559 -3.41 9.84 -2.69
CA ASN A 559 -3.13 8.52 -3.24
C ASN A 559 -3.33 8.48 -4.76
N ILE A 560 -4.42 9.04 -5.28
CA ILE A 560 -4.67 9.09 -6.72
C ILE A 560 -3.63 9.99 -7.42
N TYR A 561 -3.29 11.14 -6.82
CA TYR A 561 -2.30 12.05 -7.39
C TYR A 561 -0.92 11.39 -7.50
N LEU A 562 -0.45 10.71 -6.45
CA LEU A 562 0.79 9.94 -6.49
C LEU A 562 0.72 8.79 -7.52
N MET A 563 -0.42 8.13 -7.65
CA MET A 563 -0.63 7.06 -8.62
C MET A 563 -0.55 7.58 -10.07
N MET A 564 -1.02 8.81 -10.33
CA MET A 564 -0.94 9.44 -11.66
C MET A 564 0.48 9.84 -12.09
N GLN A 565 1.44 9.88 -11.18
CA GLN A 565 2.85 10.14 -11.48
C GLN A 565 3.58 8.91 -12.04
N MET A 566 2.94 7.73 -12.01
CA MET A 566 3.55 6.49 -12.47
C MET A 566 3.56 6.38 -14.00
N THR A 567 4.55 5.65 -14.52
CA THR A 567 4.76 5.45 -15.95
C THR A 567 3.65 4.64 -16.62
N SER A 568 3.46 4.84 -17.92
CA SER A 568 2.49 4.07 -18.72
C SER A 568 2.77 2.57 -18.71
N GLY A 569 4.04 2.16 -18.66
CA GLY A 569 4.44 0.75 -18.53
C GLY A 569 3.93 0.10 -17.25
N THR A 570 4.02 0.81 -16.11
CA THR A 570 3.48 0.35 -14.82
C THR A 570 1.96 0.15 -14.89
N TRP A 571 1.24 1.06 -15.54
CA TRP A 571 -0.21 0.94 -15.74
C TRP A 571 -0.59 -0.25 -16.62
N ALA A 572 0.21 -0.54 -17.67
CA ALA A 572 -0.01 -1.71 -18.52
C ALA A 572 0.16 -3.02 -17.74
N LEU A 573 1.22 -3.14 -16.93
CA LEU A 573 1.44 -4.31 -16.08
C LEU A 573 0.32 -4.48 -15.05
N PHE A 574 -0.14 -3.38 -14.45
CA PHE A 574 -1.26 -3.39 -13.52
C PHE A 574 -2.58 -3.82 -14.20
N GLY A 575 -2.81 -3.37 -15.44
CA GLY A 575 -3.94 -3.80 -16.26
C GLY A 575 -3.92 -5.30 -16.55
N VAL A 576 -2.76 -5.85 -16.95
CA VAL A 576 -2.60 -7.30 -17.18
C VAL A 576 -2.92 -8.10 -15.93
N TRP A 577 -2.46 -7.68 -14.75
CA TRP A 577 -2.76 -8.34 -13.48
C TRP A 577 -4.27 -8.40 -13.18
N ASN A 578 -4.98 -7.29 -13.39
CA ASN A 578 -6.42 -7.25 -13.13
C ASN A 578 -7.19 -8.14 -14.12
N VAL A 579 -6.78 -8.19 -15.39
CA VAL A 579 -7.39 -9.09 -16.40
C VAL A 579 -7.17 -10.56 -16.03
N ILE A 580 -6.04 -10.92 -15.43
CA ILE A 580 -5.81 -12.30 -14.94
C ILE A 580 -6.77 -12.64 -13.79
N GLY A 581 -7.19 -11.66 -13.01
CA GLY A 581 -8.12 -11.85 -11.88
C GLY A 581 -9.59 -12.01 -12.29
N GLU A 582 -9.98 -11.52 -13.48
CA GLU A 582 -11.32 -11.68 -14.03
C GLU A 582 -11.53 -13.09 -14.63
#